data_4900fe36f7a9b371671aeeeb721a64ba
#
_entry.id   4900fe36f7a9b371671aeeeb721a64ba
#
_cell.length_a   1.000
_cell.length_b   1.000
_cell.length_c   1.000
_cell.angle_alpha   90.00
_cell.angle_beta   90.00
_cell.angle_gamma   90.00
#
_symmetry.space_group_name_H-M   'P 1'
#
loop_
_entity.id
_entity.type
_entity.pdbx_description
1 polymer ?
#
loop_
_entity_poly.entity_id
_entity_poly.type
_entity_poly.pdbx_seq_one_letter_code
_entity_poly.pdbx_strand_id
1 'polypeptide(L)'
;MFFFIKARFLANYSRNFSGLTLFFVYYASVALWVLDYTQFRNGLCISILMFSVYYLFINKPTCFYFSLLCAIATHWSALPFLLLYPFVYSKKIRHLGYFCFSILVLIAISGEGKEIISFIRNFGVGQKIGNEAGVNLINSLSLTAIFWFIISYISSIGNERRNLRLFFCYGVMQYVTFSLFSLPVMAFRILEMYFFLMLTIGVFIKQKKNYYFVFCKVLILLYLTYYYHMVFGVINV
;
A
#
# COMPACT_ATOMS: atom_id res chain seq x y z
N MET A 1 -19.48 5.02 -8.18
CA MET A 1 -19.57 5.03 -6.70
C MET A 1 -18.20 5.29 -6.04
N PHE A 2 -17.13 4.56 -6.34
CA PHE A 2 -15.81 4.75 -5.69
C PHE A 2 -15.17 6.09 -5.97
N PHE A 3 -15.31 6.59 -7.20
CA PHE A 3 -14.86 7.93 -7.55
C PHE A 3 -15.43 8.99 -6.60
N PHE A 4 -16.74 8.93 -6.30
CA PHE A 4 -17.36 9.87 -5.37
C PHE A 4 -16.79 9.77 -3.95
N ILE A 5 -16.52 8.55 -3.46
CA ILE A 5 -15.92 8.35 -2.14
C ILE A 5 -14.51 8.97 -2.11
N LYS A 6 -13.68 8.71 -3.12
CA LYS A 6 -12.34 9.27 -3.24
C LYS A 6 -12.38 10.79 -3.41
N ALA A 7 -13.25 11.29 -4.30
CA ALA A 7 -13.41 12.73 -4.52
C ALA A 7 -13.86 13.47 -3.26
N ARG A 8 -14.84 12.93 -2.54
CA ARG A 8 -15.30 13.49 -1.25
C ARG A 8 -14.20 13.47 -0.19
N PHE A 9 -13.44 12.39 -0.11
CA PHE A 9 -12.27 12.33 0.77
C PHE A 9 -11.27 13.44 0.44
N LEU A 10 -10.89 13.57 -0.82
CA LEU A 10 -9.93 14.57 -1.28
C LEU A 10 -10.42 16.00 -1.05
N ALA A 11 -11.69 16.28 -1.34
CA ALA A 11 -12.29 17.60 -1.11
C ALA A 11 -12.26 18.01 0.37
N ASN A 12 -12.50 17.05 1.28
CA ASN A 12 -12.58 17.35 2.71
C ASN A 12 -11.23 17.38 3.43
N TYR A 13 -10.24 16.62 2.95
CA TYR A 13 -9.00 16.36 3.70
C TYR A 13 -7.72 16.82 2.98
N SER A 14 -7.80 17.32 1.74
CA SER A 14 -6.61 17.81 1.04
C SER A 14 -6.03 19.05 1.71
N ARG A 15 -4.75 19.01 2.02
CA ARG A 15 -3.96 20.13 2.57
C ARG A 15 -2.88 20.61 1.62
N ASN A 16 -2.66 19.88 0.54
CA ASN A 16 -1.55 20.08 -0.36
C ASN A 16 -2.02 19.99 -1.81
N PHE A 17 -2.06 21.14 -2.49
CA PHE A 17 -2.51 21.21 -3.88
C PHE A 17 -1.64 20.37 -4.83
N SER A 18 -0.32 20.38 -4.65
CA SER A 18 0.58 19.56 -5.48
C SER A 18 0.37 18.06 -5.26
N GLY A 19 0.12 17.63 -4.02
CA GLY A 19 -0.24 16.26 -3.70
C GLY A 19 -1.57 15.85 -4.33
N LEU A 20 -2.55 16.75 -4.31
CA LEU A 20 -3.85 16.54 -4.94
C LEU A 20 -3.73 16.37 -6.46
N THR A 21 -2.97 17.25 -7.12
CA THR A 21 -2.72 17.17 -8.56
C THR A 21 -2.04 15.86 -8.94
N LEU A 22 -1.00 15.46 -8.21
CA LEU A 22 -0.30 14.19 -8.43
C LEU A 22 -1.21 12.99 -8.23
N PHE A 23 -2.07 13.02 -7.20
CA PHE A 23 -3.06 11.98 -6.98
C PHE A 23 -4.00 11.84 -8.18
N PHE A 24 -4.56 12.95 -8.67
CA PHE A 24 -5.47 12.92 -9.82
C PHE A 24 -4.78 12.46 -11.09
N VAL A 25 -3.54 12.88 -11.37
CA VAL A 25 -2.78 12.41 -12.53
C VAL A 25 -2.60 10.90 -12.48
N TYR A 26 -2.14 10.36 -11.34
CA TYR A 26 -1.99 8.91 -11.19
C TYR A 26 -3.34 8.17 -11.26
N TYR A 27 -4.35 8.70 -10.59
CA TYR A 27 -5.67 8.10 -10.57
C TYR A 27 -6.27 7.99 -11.98
N ALA A 28 -6.23 9.06 -12.76
CA ALA A 28 -6.77 9.08 -14.11
C ALA A 28 -5.98 8.20 -15.08
N SER A 29 -4.64 8.14 -14.92
CA SER A 29 -3.78 7.41 -15.85
C SER A 29 -3.71 5.91 -15.58
N VAL A 30 -3.80 5.47 -14.33
CA VAL A 30 -3.60 4.06 -13.95
C VAL A 30 -4.71 3.53 -13.05
N ALA A 31 -4.94 4.17 -11.91
CA ALA A 31 -5.75 3.59 -10.85
C ALA A 31 -7.23 3.46 -11.23
N LEU A 32 -7.77 4.36 -12.06
CA LEU A 32 -9.13 4.26 -12.58
C LEU A 32 -9.35 2.96 -13.35
N TRP A 33 -8.42 2.62 -14.23
CA TRP A 33 -8.50 1.43 -15.08
C TRP A 33 -8.21 0.15 -14.30
N VAL A 34 -7.15 0.12 -13.52
CA VAL A 34 -6.71 -1.08 -12.79
C VAL A 34 -7.59 -1.36 -11.59
N LEU A 35 -7.86 -0.37 -10.75
CA LEU A 35 -8.57 -0.58 -9.48
C LEU A 35 -10.08 -0.49 -9.60
N ASP A 36 -10.60 0.51 -10.31
CA ASP A 36 -12.03 0.77 -10.33
C ASP A 36 -12.74 0.02 -11.44
N TYR A 37 -12.09 -0.23 -12.56
CA TYR A 37 -12.69 -0.90 -13.71
C TYR A 37 -12.47 -2.42 -13.68
N THR A 38 -11.23 -2.88 -13.47
CA THR A 38 -10.90 -4.31 -13.51
C THR A 38 -11.00 -5.00 -12.14
N GLN A 39 -10.80 -4.27 -11.05
CA GLN A 39 -10.76 -4.81 -9.68
C GLN A 39 -11.74 -4.08 -8.75
N PHE A 40 -13.01 -4.05 -9.11
CA PHE A 40 -14.07 -3.32 -8.41
C PHE A 40 -14.04 -3.44 -6.88
N ARG A 41 -13.96 -4.66 -6.34
CA ARG A 41 -13.94 -4.88 -4.88
C ARG A 41 -12.68 -4.30 -4.24
N ASN A 42 -11.55 -4.40 -4.92
CA ASN A 42 -10.28 -3.87 -4.43
C ASN A 42 -10.29 -2.33 -4.45
N GLY A 43 -10.85 -1.72 -5.51
CA GLY A 43 -11.02 -0.28 -5.63
C GLY A 43 -11.90 0.31 -4.51
N LEU A 44 -13.00 -0.38 -4.15
CA LEU A 44 -13.84 0.01 -3.02
C LEU A 44 -13.09 -0.10 -1.69
N CYS A 45 -12.43 -1.22 -1.47
CA CYS A 45 -11.63 -1.45 -0.27
C CYS A 45 -10.58 -0.36 -0.08
N ILE A 46 -9.81 -0.03 -1.11
CA ILE A 46 -8.79 1.03 -1.07
C ILE A 46 -9.44 2.39 -0.80
N SER A 47 -10.61 2.68 -1.39
CA SER A 47 -11.32 3.93 -1.15
C SER A 47 -11.71 4.11 0.32
N ILE A 48 -12.09 3.02 1.00
CA ILE A 48 -12.40 3.03 2.43
C ILE A 48 -11.11 3.10 3.27
N LEU A 49 -10.05 2.38 2.86
CA LEU A 49 -8.75 2.42 3.53
C LEU A 49 -8.11 3.83 3.52
N MET A 50 -8.41 4.69 2.54
CA MET A 50 -7.98 6.09 2.54
C MET A 50 -8.41 6.81 3.83
N PHE A 51 -9.65 6.59 4.28
CA PHE A 51 -10.14 7.15 5.54
C PHE A 51 -9.42 6.53 6.75
N SER A 52 -9.19 5.22 6.74
CA SER A 52 -8.45 4.56 7.83
C SER A 52 -7.06 5.15 7.98
N VAL A 53 -6.32 5.31 6.88
CA VAL A 53 -4.98 5.90 6.91
C VAL A 53 -5.01 7.36 7.36
N TYR A 54 -5.99 8.14 6.93
CA TYR A 54 -6.16 9.50 7.43
C TYR A 54 -6.37 9.52 8.95
N TYR A 55 -7.28 8.67 9.47
CA TYR A 55 -7.53 8.56 10.91
C TYR A 55 -6.32 8.04 11.70
N LEU A 56 -5.50 7.18 11.09
CA LEU A 56 -4.20 6.80 11.64
C LEU A 56 -3.33 8.03 11.88
N PHE A 57 -3.17 8.89 10.86
CA PHE A 57 -2.27 10.05 10.95
C PHE A 57 -2.75 11.13 11.95
N ILE A 58 -4.05 11.29 12.12
CA ILE A 58 -4.61 12.21 13.13
C ILE A 58 -4.85 11.55 14.49
N ASN A 59 -4.40 10.32 14.70
CA ASN A 59 -4.45 9.57 15.95
C ASN A 59 -5.87 9.37 16.51
N LYS A 60 -6.83 8.95 15.65
CA LYS A 60 -8.19 8.63 16.03
C LYS A 60 -8.46 7.12 15.92
N PRO A 61 -8.21 6.31 16.98
CA PRO A 61 -8.28 4.84 16.91
C PRO A 61 -9.67 4.32 16.56
N THR A 62 -10.72 4.84 17.15
CA THR A 62 -12.08 4.37 16.91
C THR A 62 -12.49 4.53 15.44
N CYS A 63 -12.24 5.70 14.87
CA CYS A 63 -12.54 5.95 13.45
C CYS A 63 -11.66 5.12 12.52
N PHE A 64 -10.38 4.90 12.90
CA PHE A 64 -9.49 4.01 12.18
C PHE A 64 -10.05 2.60 12.09
N TYR A 65 -10.37 1.99 13.22
CA TYR A 65 -10.88 0.61 13.25
C TYR A 65 -12.25 0.48 12.61
N PHE A 66 -13.14 1.45 12.80
CA PHE A 66 -14.44 1.41 12.14
C PHE A 66 -14.31 1.42 10.61
N SER A 67 -13.53 2.35 10.05
CA SER A 67 -13.30 2.39 8.60
C SER A 67 -12.55 1.16 8.10
N LEU A 68 -11.61 0.62 8.90
CA LEU A 68 -10.89 -0.60 8.54
C LEU A 68 -11.80 -1.83 8.51
N LEU A 69 -12.71 -1.98 9.48
CA LEU A 69 -13.70 -3.07 9.47
C LEU A 69 -14.60 -3.00 8.23
N CYS A 70 -15.04 -1.79 7.86
CA CYS A 70 -15.76 -1.59 6.60
C CYS A 70 -14.92 -2.00 5.37
N ALA A 71 -13.61 -1.70 5.35
CA ALA A 71 -12.74 -2.12 4.27
C ALA A 71 -12.57 -3.66 4.22
N ILE A 72 -12.40 -4.32 5.37
CA ILE A 72 -12.30 -5.77 5.48
C ILE A 72 -13.59 -6.44 4.99
N ALA A 73 -14.76 -5.90 5.33
CA ALA A 73 -16.04 -6.41 4.86
C ALA A 73 -16.17 -6.34 3.34
N THR A 74 -15.48 -5.40 2.68
CA THR A 74 -15.46 -5.34 1.20
C THR A 74 -14.42 -6.26 0.58
N HIS A 75 -13.25 -6.40 1.23
CA HIS A 75 -12.16 -7.24 0.70
C HIS A 75 -11.17 -7.67 1.78
N TRP A 76 -10.93 -8.97 1.87
CA TRP A 76 -10.05 -9.60 2.87
C TRP A 76 -8.59 -9.09 2.83
N SER A 77 -8.13 -8.54 1.70
CA SER A 77 -6.78 -7.97 1.59
C SER A 77 -6.54 -6.76 2.53
N ALA A 78 -7.58 -6.21 3.14
CA ALA A 78 -7.45 -5.18 4.17
C ALA A 78 -7.13 -5.75 5.57
N LEU A 79 -7.29 -7.07 5.78
CA LEU A 79 -7.04 -7.72 7.08
C LEU A 79 -5.64 -7.43 7.66
N PRO A 80 -4.57 -7.46 6.86
CA PRO A 80 -3.23 -7.15 7.35
C PRO A 80 -3.09 -5.75 7.98
N PHE A 81 -3.97 -4.82 7.68
CA PHE A 81 -3.92 -3.47 8.26
C PHE A 81 -4.41 -3.38 9.72
N LEU A 82 -4.99 -4.46 10.29
CA LEU A 82 -5.47 -4.48 11.69
C LEU A 82 -4.39 -4.11 12.70
N LEU A 83 -3.17 -4.56 12.48
CA LEU A 83 -2.04 -4.31 13.37
C LEU A 83 -1.30 -3.00 13.06
N LEU A 84 -1.69 -2.28 12.01
CA LEU A 84 -1.02 -1.05 11.59
C LEU A 84 -1.08 0.05 12.67
N TYR A 85 -2.26 0.28 13.25
CA TYR A 85 -2.43 1.32 14.27
C TYR A 85 -1.56 1.06 15.52
N PRO A 86 -1.64 -0.11 16.16
CA PRO A 86 -0.80 -0.41 17.31
C PRO A 86 0.69 -0.48 16.95
N PHE A 87 1.06 -0.90 15.76
CA PHE A 87 2.45 -0.85 15.29
C PHE A 87 3.01 0.58 15.24
N VAL A 88 2.20 1.54 14.79
CA VAL A 88 2.61 2.96 14.70
C VAL A 88 2.70 3.59 16.09
N TYR A 89 1.74 3.35 16.97
CA TYR A 89 1.60 4.08 18.23
C TYR A 89 2.15 3.36 19.46
N SER A 90 2.23 2.02 19.46
CA SER A 90 2.77 1.25 20.58
C SER A 90 4.20 0.78 20.31
N LYS A 91 5.17 1.22 21.15
CA LYS A 91 6.56 0.74 21.06
C LYS A 91 6.65 -0.77 21.28
N LYS A 92 5.92 -1.31 22.28
CA LYS A 92 5.93 -2.75 22.61
C LYS A 92 5.47 -3.60 21.42
N ILE A 93 4.35 -3.25 20.81
CA ILE A 93 3.79 -4.00 19.66
C ILE A 93 4.72 -3.87 18.46
N ARG A 94 5.34 -2.73 18.26
CA ARG A 94 6.33 -2.54 17.18
C ARG A 94 7.55 -3.44 17.34
N HIS A 95 8.12 -3.52 18.54
CA HIS A 95 9.25 -4.42 18.80
C HIS A 95 8.85 -5.89 18.64
N LEU A 96 7.66 -6.25 19.11
CA LEU A 96 7.12 -7.59 18.89
C LEU A 96 6.93 -7.86 17.38
N GLY A 97 6.41 -6.88 16.63
CA GLY A 97 6.28 -7.00 15.17
C GLY A 97 7.60 -7.22 14.46
N TYR A 98 8.64 -6.48 14.82
CA TYR A 98 9.98 -6.70 14.25
C TYR A 98 10.54 -8.08 14.63
N PHE A 99 10.36 -8.51 15.87
CA PHE A 99 10.77 -9.82 16.33
C PHE A 99 10.07 -10.95 15.56
N CYS A 100 8.73 -10.90 15.47
CA CYS A 100 7.97 -11.88 14.70
C CYS A 100 8.38 -11.88 13.21
N PHE A 101 8.60 -10.71 12.62
CA PHE A 101 9.07 -10.60 11.25
C PHE A 101 10.44 -11.26 11.07
N SER A 102 11.38 -11.03 11.99
CA SER A 102 12.70 -11.66 11.93
C SER A 102 12.62 -13.18 12.02
N ILE A 103 11.75 -13.72 12.86
CA ILE A 103 11.50 -15.17 12.94
C ILE A 103 10.93 -15.69 11.63
N LEU A 104 9.92 -15.02 11.05
CA LEU A 104 9.32 -15.43 9.78
C LEU A 104 10.36 -15.43 8.64
N VAL A 105 11.26 -14.45 8.60
CA VAL A 105 12.36 -14.41 7.62
C VAL A 105 13.31 -15.60 7.83
N LEU A 106 13.67 -15.92 9.08
CA LEU A 106 14.53 -17.07 9.38
C LEU A 106 13.87 -18.40 8.96
N ILE A 107 12.59 -18.60 9.27
CA ILE A 107 11.84 -19.78 8.83
C ILE A 107 11.77 -19.87 7.30
N ALA A 108 11.58 -18.76 6.61
CA ALA A 108 11.55 -18.75 5.15
C ALA A 108 12.91 -19.12 4.53
N ILE A 109 14.03 -18.67 5.15
CA ILE A 109 15.39 -18.96 4.69
C ILE A 109 15.80 -20.40 5.02
N SER A 110 15.36 -20.98 6.15
CA SER A 110 15.66 -22.37 6.51
C SER A 110 15.02 -23.42 5.59
N GLY A 111 14.08 -23.00 4.74
CA GLY A 111 13.38 -23.89 3.81
C GLY A 111 12.14 -24.57 4.39
N GLU A 112 11.93 -24.55 5.72
CA GLU A 112 10.73 -25.10 6.39
C GLU A 112 9.46 -24.29 6.04
N GLY A 113 9.62 -23.10 5.51
CA GLY A 113 8.52 -22.29 4.97
C GLY A 113 7.67 -23.02 3.92
N LYS A 114 8.20 -24.02 3.21
CA LYS A 114 7.47 -24.81 2.20
C LYS A 114 6.36 -25.65 2.84
N GLU A 115 6.57 -26.20 4.02
CA GLU A 115 5.56 -27.00 4.73
C GLU A 115 4.40 -26.12 5.23
N ILE A 116 4.72 -24.93 5.75
CA ILE A 116 3.72 -23.94 6.16
C ILE A 116 2.89 -23.49 4.95
N ILE A 117 3.52 -23.29 3.78
CA ILE A 117 2.83 -22.94 2.55
C ILE A 117 1.91 -24.07 2.09
N SER A 118 2.36 -25.34 2.15
CA SER A 118 1.53 -26.49 1.81
C SER A 118 0.30 -26.59 2.72
N PHE A 119 0.50 -26.34 4.00
CA PHE A 119 -0.58 -26.28 4.98
C PHE A 119 -1.59 -25.18 4.67
N ILE A 120 -1.13 -23.95 4.38
CA ILE A 120 -2.01 -22.82 4.01
C ILE A 120 -2.76 -23.11 2.71
N ARG A 121 -2.11 -23.73 1.72
CA ARG A 121 -2.75 -24.15 0.46
C ARG A 121 -3.86 -25.15 0.67
N ASN A 122 -3.68 -26.11 1.59
CA ASN A 122 -4.68 -27.14 1.89
C ASN A 122 -5.94 -26.58 2.56
N PHE A 123 -5.87 -25.39 3.19
CA PHE A 123 -7.03 -24.69 3.75
C PHE A 123 -7.91 -23.96 2.70
N GLY A 124 -7.75 -24.25 1.41
CA GLY A 124 -8.66 -23.76 0.36
C GLY A 124 -8.42 -22.33 -0.11
N VAL A 125 -7.55 -21.57 0.55
CA VAL A 125 -7.20 -20.20 0.15
C VAL A 125 -6.25 -20.22 -1.05
N GLY A 126 -5.61 -21.37 -1.31
CA GLY A 126 -4.50 -21.51 -2.25
C GLY A 126 -4.80 -22.22 -3.58
N GLN A 127 -5.98 -22.83 -3.76
CA GLN A 127 -6.25 -23.61 -4.98
C GLN A 127 -6.29 -22.78 -6.29
N LYS A 128 -6.49 -21.45 -6.19
CA LYS A 128 -6.41 -20.52 -7.34
C LYS A 128 -5.04 -19.87 -7.49
N ILE A 129 -4.12 -20.05 -6.55
CA ILE A 129 -2.75 -19.52 -6.61
C ILE A 129 -1.87 -20.64 -7.19
N GLY A 130 -2.25 -21.10 -8.39
CA GLY A 130 -1.48 -22.10 -9.11
C GLY A 130 -0.19 -21.50 -9.66
N ASN A 131 0.88 -22.27 -9.68
CA ASN A 131 2.06 -22.26 -10.56
C ASN A 131 2.63 -20.91 -11.05
N GLU A 132 2.33 -19.79 -10.41
CA GLU A 132 2.93 -18.52 -10.77
C GLU A 132 4.39 -18.50 -10.30
N ALA A 133 5.29 -18.22 -11.25
CA ALA A 133 6.71 -18.01 -11.00
C ALA A 133 6.89 -17.04 -9.82
N GLY A 134 7.87 -17.31 -8.96
CA GLY A 134 8.13 -16.51 -7.75
C GLY A 134 8.20 -15.03 -8.08
N VAL A 135 7.57 -14.20 -7.25
CA VAL A 135 7.65 -12.75 -7.41
C VAL A 135 9.09 -12.33 -7.16
N ASN A 136 9.69 -11.69 -8.14
CA ASN A 136 10.92 -10.96 -7.89
C ASN A 136 10.64 -9.88 -6.85
N LEU A 137 11.30 -9.94 -5.69
CA LEU A 137 11.20 -8.93 -4.63
C LEU A 137 11.50 -7.52 -5.15
N ILE A 138 12.38 -7.44 -6.15
CA ILE A 138 12.75 -6.20 -6.82
C ILE A 138 12.04 -6.19 -8.19
N ASN A 139 10.90 -5.55 -8.23
CA ASN A 139 10.15 -5.26 -9.46
C ASN A 139 9.97 -3.74 -9.62
N SER A 140 9.51 -3.32 -10.78
CA SER A 140 9.31 -1.89 -11.09
C SER A 140 8.39 -1.19 -10.11
N LEU A 141 7.35 -1.85 -9.61
CA LEU A 141 6.42 -1.27 -8.65
C LEU A 141 7.07 -1.12 -7.26
N SER A 142 7.86 -2.10 -6.80
CA SER A 142 8.55 -2.00 -5.50
C SER A 142 9.62 -0.92 -5.51
N LEU A 143 10.39 -0.78 -6.59
CA LEU A 143 11.34 0.31 -6.75
C LEU A 143 10.65 1.67 -6.76
N THR A 144 9.55 1.79 -7.50
CA THR A 144 8.76 3.02 -7.55
C THR A 144 8.22 3.39 -6.17
N ALA A 145 7.73 2.42 -5.40
CA ALA A 145 7.25 2.62 -4.04
C ALA A 145 8.37 3.11 -3.09
N ILE A 146 9.57 2.55 -3.22
CA ILE A 146 10.75 2.97 -2.44
C ILE A 146 11.12 4.43 -2.79
N PHE A 147 11.24 4.78 -4.06
CA PHE A 147 11.57 6.14 -4.48
C PHE A 147 10.50 7.14 -4.04
N TRP A 148 9.22 6.80 -4.20
CA TRP A 148 8.13 7.63 -3.71
C TRP A 148 8.20 7.86 -2.19
N PHE A 149 8.48 6.81 -1.44
CA PHE A 149 8.67 6.90 0.00
C PHE A 149 9.83 7.83 0.35
N ILE A 150 11.01 7.65 -0.26
CA ILE A 150 12.20 8.48 0.02
C ILE A 150 11.88 9.95 -0.18
N ILE A 151 11.29 10.31 -1.32
CA ILE A 151 10.95 11.70 -1.64
C ILE A 151 9.89 12.24 -0.66
N SER A 152 8.87 11.44 -0.35
CA SER A 152 7.83 11.83 0.59
C SER A 152 8.35 11.96 2.02
N TYR A 153 9.30 11.10 2.42
CA TYR A 153 9.94 11.14 3.73
C TYR A 153 10.83 12.39 3.89
N ILE A 154 11.64 12.72 2.88
CA ILE A 154 12.51 13.89 2.92
C ILE A 154 11.68 15.18 2.92
N SER A 155 10.58 15.21 2.16
CA SER A 155 9.69 16.37 2.07
C SER A 155 8.77 16.54 3.29
N SER A 156 8.48 15.49 4.06
CA SER A 156 7.57 15.54 5.21
C SER A 156 8.18 16.21 6.44
N ILE A 157 7.34 16.73 7.35
CA ILE A 157 7.77 17.52 8.52
C ILE A 157 7.16 16.93 9.81
N GLY A 158 7.94 16.96 10.89
CA GLY A 158 7.45 16.65 12.24
C GLY A 158 7.00 15.21 12.46
N ASN A 159 5.94 15.04 13.23
CA ASN A 159 5.40 13.72 13.59
C ASN A 159 4.88 12.94 12.38
N GLU A 160 4.47 13.62 11.32
CA GLU A 160 3.98 13.00 10.09
C GLU A 160 5.09 12.21 9.39
N ARG A 161 6.34 12.71 9.44
CA ARG A 161 7.53 12.00 8.95
C ARG A 161 7.74 10.66 9.67
N ARG A 162 7.58 10.65 11.00
CA ARG A 162 7.69 9.43 11.80
C ARG A 162 6.58 8.43 11.43
N ASN A 163 5.34 8.89 11.35
CA ASN A 163 4.20 8.04 11.03
C ASN A 163 4.32 7.47 9.61
N LEU A 164 4.77 8.28 8.64
CA LEU A 164 5.04 7.84 7.28
C LEU A 164 6.11 6.74 7.23
N ARG A 165 7.22 6.93 7.97
CA ARG A 165 8.26 5.90 8.08
C ARG A 165 7.73 4.59 8.63
N LEU A 166 6.94 4.63 9.72
CA LEU A 166 6.40 3.42 10.35
C LEU A 166 5.36 2.75 9.45
N PHE A 167 4.53 3.53 8.76
CA PHE A 167 3.60 3.03 7.76
C PHE A 167 4.33 2.26 6.64
N PHE A 168 5.39 2.86 6.10
CA PHE A 168 6.20 2.23 5.05
C PHE A 168 6.92 0.97 5.56
N CYS A 169 7.57 1.03 6.72
CA CYS A 169 8.23 -0.15 7.31
C CYS A 169 7.24 -1.31 7.48
N TYR A 170 6.03 -1.04 7.96
CA TYR A 170 5.01 -2.05 8.12
C TYR A 170 4.59 -2.67 6.77
N GLY A 171 4.41 -1.85 5.73
CA GLY A 171 4.12 -2.31 4.37
C GLY A 171 5.23 -3.19 3.79
N VAL A 172 6.49 -2.79 3.96
CA VAL A 172 7.66 -3.58 3.52
C VAL A 172 7.71 -4.92 4.24
N MET A 173 7.50 -4.95 5.56
CA MET A 173 7.45 -6.20 6.31
C MET A 173 6.40 -7.16 5.76
N GLN A 174 5.19 -6.68 5.48
CA GLN A 174 4.13 -7.50 4.90
C GLN A 174 4.48 -7.99 3.49
N TYR A 175 4.95 -7.08 2.63
CA TYR A 175 5.35 -7.41 1.26
C TYR A 175 6.42 -8.50 1.24
N VAL A 176 7.48 -8.34 2.04
CA VAL A 176 8.58 -9.32 2.14
C VAL A 176 8.06 -10.64 2.69
N THR A 177 7.23 -10.63 3.73
CA THR A 177 6.65 -11.87 4.30
C THR A 177 5.87 -12.64 3.23
N PHE A 178 4.91 -12.00 2.55
CA PHE A 178 4.12 -12.68 1.52
C PHE A 178 4.97 -13.17 0.33
N SER A 179 6.01 -12.42 -0.02
CA SER A 179 6.94 -12.81 -1.10
C SER A 179 7.78 -14.02 -0.71
N LEU A 180 8.33 -14.05 0.51
CA LEU A 180 9.15 -15.16 1.02
C LEU A 180 8.33 -16.44 1.18
N PHE A 181 7.06 -16.35 1.56
CA PHE A 181 6.16 -17.47 1.62
C PHE A 181 5.52 -17.85 0.27
N SER A 182 6.09 -17.41 -0.85
CA SER A 182 5.64 -17.73 -2.21
C SER A 182 4.13 -17.47 -2.42
N LEU A 183 3.64 -16.34 -1.91
CA LEU A 183 2.27 -15.85 -2.10
C LEU A 183 2.29 -14.60 -3.00
N PRO A 184 2.66 -14.74 -4.30
CA PRO A 184 2.96 -13.62 -5.18
C PRO A 184 1.77 -12.68 -5.39
N VAL A 185 0.59 -13.23 -5.56
CA VAL A 185 -0.63 -12.42 -5.77
C VAL A 185 -0.93 -11.55 -4.55
N MET A 186 -0.76 -12.10 -3.33
CA MET A 186 -0.97 -11.34 -2.10
C MET A 186 0.11 -10.28 -1.91
N ALA A 187 1.37 -10.61 -2.17
CA ALA A 187 2.48 -9.67 -2.10
C ALA A 187 2.26 -8.48 -3.06
N PHE A 188 1.89 -8.76 -4.31
CA PHE A 188 1.64 -7.72 -5.30
C PHE A 188 0.46 -6.82 -4.90
N ARG A 189 -0.66 -7.40 -4.45
CA ARG A 189 -1.83 -6.63 -3.99
C ARG A 189 -1.51 -5.76 -2.79
N ILE A 190 -0.77 -6.27 -1.82
CA ILE A 190 -0.32 -5.48 -0.67
C ILE A 190 0.54 -4.30 -1.15
N LEU A 191 1.47 -4.54 -2.07
CA LEU A 191 2.32 -3.50 -2.61
C LEU A 191 1.51 -2.41 -3.34
N GLU A 192 0.54 -2.79 -4.18
CA GLU A 192 -0.37 -1.85 -4.85
C GLU A 192 -1.18 -1.02 -3.85
N MET A 193 -1.77 -1.67 -2.83
CA MET A 193 -2.55 -0.99 -1.81
C MET A 193 -1.68 0.01 -1.04
N TYR A 194 -0.49 -0.39 -0.59
CA TYR A 194 0.42 0.50 0.13
C TYR A 194 0.89 1.65 -0.74
N PHE A 195 1.21 1.41 -2.00
CA PHE A 195 1.62 2.46 -2.91
C PHE A 195 0.50 3.50 -3.09
N PHE A 196 -0.73 3.05 -3.36
CA PHE A 196 -1.88 3.93 -3.51
C PHE A 196 -2.18 4.72 -2.22
N LEU A 197 -2.09 4.06 -1.06
CA LEU A 197 -2.27 4.73 0.22
C LEU A 197 -1.14 5.74 0.52
N MET A 198 0.09 5.48 0.10
CA MET A 198 1.18 6.46 0.20
C MET A 198 0.94 7.70 -0.69
N LEU A 199 0.36 7.53 -1.88
CA LEU A 199 -0.10 8.65 -2.69
C LEU A 199 -1.15 9.48 -1.95
N THR A 200 -2.12 8.80 -1.34
CA THR A 200 -3.16 9.44 -0.54
C THR A 200 -2.58 10.21 0.65
N ILE A 201 -1.60 9.62 1.36
CA ILE A 201 -0.89 10.29 2.46
C ILE A 201 -0.26 11.60 1.96
N GLY A 202 0.32 11.60 0.77
CA GLY A 202 0.90 12.79 0.15
C GLY A 202 -0.06 13.97 -0.03
N VAL A 203 -1.38 13.72 -0.04
CA VAL A 203 -2.40 14.76 -0.18
C VAL A 203 -2.63 15.53 1.13
N PHE A 204 -2.60 14.86 2.27
CA PHE A 204 -2.99 15.46 3.56
C PHE A 204 -1.83 15.73 4.54
N ILE A 205 -0.64 15.17 4.32
CA ILE A 205 0.51 15.46 5.19
C ILE A 205 1.14 16.83 4.89
N LYS A 206 1.73 17.43 5.91
CA LYS A 206 2.52 18.66 5.75
C LYS A 206 3.84 18.35 5.05
N GLN A 207 4.08 18.98 3.92
CA GLN A 207 5.31 18.85 3.15
C GLN A 207 6.01 20.20 2.98
N LYS A 208 7.34 20.15 2.88
CA LYS A 208 8.13 21.32 2.46
C LYS A 208 7.75 21.70 1.03
N LYS A 209 7.43 22.96 0.81
CA LYS A 209 7.21 23.50 -0.54
C LYS A 209 8.55 23.53 -1.28
N ASN A 210 8.78 22.53 -2.13
CA ASN A 210 9.98 22.46 -2.96
C ASN A 210 9.61 21.85 -4.32
N TYR A 211 9.82 22.60 -5.37
CA TYR A 211 9.49 22.21 -6.73
C TYR A 211 10.26 20.97 -7.21
N TYR A 212 11.49 20.78 -6.73
CA TYR A 212 12.27 19.57 -7.05
C TYR A 212 11.58 18.29 -6.60
N PHE A 213 10.98 18.27 -5.40
CA PHE A 213 10.25 17.11 -4.92
C PHE A 213 8.98 16.81 -5.74
N VAL A 214 8.30 17.89 -6.18
CA VAL A 214 7.13 17.74 -7.06
C VAL A 214 7.56 17.16 -8.40
N PHE A 215 8.61 17.70 -9.00
CA PHE A 215 9.16 17.25 -10.27
C PHE A 215 9.58 15.78 -10.21
N CYS A 216 10.34 15.35 -9.19
CA CYS A 216 10.71 13.96 -9.02
C CYS A 216 9.49 13.04 -8.88
N LYS A 217 8.45 13.46 -8.16
CA LYS A 217 7.20 12.70 -8.04
C LYS A 217 6.47 12.56 -9.38
N VAL A 218 6.44 13.62 -10.18
CA VAL A 218 5.88 13.58 -11.54
C VAL A 218 6.62 12.56 -12.41
N LEU A 219 7.95 12.58 -12.40
CA LEU A 219 8.77 11.61 -13.16
C LEU A 219 8.47 10.16 -12.76
N ILE A 220 8.35 9.90 -11.45
CA ILE A 220 8.00 8.57 -10.94
C ILE A 220 6.62 8.14 -11.44
N LEU A 221 5.63 9.03 -11.41
CA LEU A 221 4.29 8.72 -11.89
C LEU A 221 4.24 8.49 -13.40
N LEU A 222 4.97 9.28 -14.18
CA LEU A 222 5.09 9.08 -15.63
C LEU A 222 5.73 7.72 -15.95
N TYR A 223 6.80 7.36 -15.24
CA TYR A 223 7.41 6.04 -15.38
C TYR A 223 6.42 4.92 -15.04
N LEU A 224 5.68 5.05 -13.94
CA LEU A 224 4.72 4.05 -13.52
C LEU A 224 3.56 3.92 -14.52
N THR A 225 3.06 5.03 -15.04
CA THR A 225 2.03 5.07 -16.09
C THR A 225 2.52 4.32 -17.32
N TYR A 226 3.74 4.64 -17.80
CA TYR A 226 4.36 3.94 -18.92
C TYR A 226 4.48 2.44 -18.66
N TYR A 227 4.98 2.04 -17.47
CA TYR A 227 5.13 0.65 -17.09
C TYR A 227 3.80 -0.12 -17.12
N TYR A 228 2.74 0.44 -16.52
CA TYR A 228 1.42 -0.20 -16.52
C TYR A 228 0.84 -0.33 -17.93
N HIS A 229 0.98 0.68 -18.78
CA HIS A 229 0.52 0.62 -20.16
C HIS A 229 1.27 -0.44 -20.97
N MET A 230 2.57 -0.59 -20.77
CA MET A 230 3.37 -1.58 -21.49
C MET A 230 3.14 -3.01 -20.99
N VAL A 231 3.02 -3.21 -19.67
CA VAL A 231 2.87 -4.55 -19.08
C VAL A 231 1.44 -5.10 -19.21
N PHE A 232 0.43 -4.26 -19.07
CA PHE A 232 -0.96 -4.70 -19.14
C PHE A 232 -1.57 -4.55 -20.54
N GLY A 233 -0.79 -4.14 -21.54
CA GLY A 233 -1.24 -4.11 -22.94
C GLY A 233 -2.39 -3.14 -23.23
N VAL A 234 -2.63 -2.15 -22.38
CA VAL A 234 -3.73 -1.16 -22.55
C VAL A 234 -3.55 -0.32 -23.81
N ILE A 235 -2.34 -0.33 -24.41
CA ILE A 235 -2.04 0.38 -25.67
C ILE A 235 -2.31 -0.50 -26.92
N ASN A 236 -2.57 -1.78 -26.74
CA ASN A 236 -2.79 -2.73 -27.85
C ASN A 236 -4.27 -3.12 -28.04
N VAL A 237 -5.19 -2.20 -27.77
CA VAL A 237 -6.59 -2.36 -28.13
C VAL A 237 -6.96 -1.34 -29.19
#